data_df140332afc265a58ab882562d920b18
#
_entry.id   df140332afc265a58ab882562d920b18
#
_cell.length_a   1.000
_cell.length_b   1.000
_cell.length_c   1.000
_cell.angle_alpha   90.00
_cell.angle_beta   90.00
_cell.angle_gamma   90.00
#
_symmetry.space_group_name_H-M   'P 1'
#
loop_
_entity.id
_entity.type
_entity.pdbx_description
1 polymer ?
#
loop_
_entity_poly.entity_id
_entity_poly.type
_entity_poly.pdbx_seq_one_letter_code
_entity_poly.pdbx_strand_id
1 'polypeptide(L)'
;ENSQELSDLEKAVENFKAIENFYKKPQDIEWCVKDGIWYFLQTRPITTISDEQYQEFLYLDRILPKNEKFYFAKTEISEIAPRPSSFTLSLLEKIYGPNGPIQKVYKKHKISYFSKGFLKIIGNELYIDKEAELKSILPSYSYLNANLNPAFSQFTGLFKTLKNIYRLNKISLE
;
A
#
# COMPACT_ATOMS: atom_id res chain seq x y z
N GLU A 1 9.22 26.51 -20.37
CA GLU A 1 10.23 26.07 -19.36
C GLU A 1 9.82 24.72 -18.74
N ASN A 2 8.61 24.57 -18.23
CA ASN A 2 8.19 23.33 -17.53
C ASN A 2 8.20 22.04 -18.38
N SER A 3 7.97 22.11 -19.68
CA SER A 3 7.90 20.90 -20.53
C SER A 3 9.28 20.32 -20.89
N GLN A 4 10.29 21.15 -21.00
CA GLN A 4 11.66 20.71 -21.27
C GLN A 4 12.27 20.08 -20.02
N GLU A 5 12.08 20.70 -18.85
CA GLU A 5 12.56 20.18 -17.57
C GLU A 5 11.94 18.82 -17.25
N LEU A 6 10.65 18.62 -17.53
CA LEU A 6 9.97 17.34 -17.37
C LEU A 6 10.56 16.26 -18.31
N SER A 7 10.81 16.58 -19.56
CA SER A 7 11.42 15.66 -20.53
C SER A 7 12.84 15.24 -20.11
N ASP A 8 13.62 16.18 -19.56
CA ASP A 8 14.97 15.89 -19.12
C ASP A 8 14.98 15.06 -17.82
N LEU A 9 14.00 15.27 -16.94
CA LEU A 9 13.80 14.45 -15.74
C LEU A 9 13.38 13.02 -16.12
N GLU A 10 12.51 12.84 -17.10
CA GLU A 10 12.09 11.52 -17.59
C GLU A 10 13.29 10.72 -18.14
N LYS A 11 14.17 11.37 -18.92
CA LYS A 11 15.40 10.73 -19.41
C LYS A 11 16.36 10.36 -18.29
N ALA A 12 16.47 11.21 -17.25
CA ALA A 12 17.28 10.89 -16.08
C ALA A 12 16.74 9.66 -15.33
N VAL A 13 15.42 9.55 -15.16
CA VAL A 13 14.78 8.38 -14.54
C VAL A 13 15.04 7.10 -15.34
N GLU A 14 15.04 7.16 -16.68
CA GLU A 14 15.40 6.02 -17.53
C GLU A 14 16.84 5.57 -17.28
N ASN A 15 17.77 6.52 -17.16
CA ASN A 15 19.17 6.21 -16.86
C ASN A 15 19.33 5.60 -15.45
N PHE A 16 18.63 6.10 -14.42
CA PHE A 16 18.62 5.51 -13.08
C PHE A 16 18.12 4.06 -13.14
N LYS A 17 17.04 3.79 -13.84
CA LYS A 17 16.51 2.44 -14.03
C LYS A 17 17.48 1.54 -14.79
N ALA A 18 18.18 2.07 -15.78
CA ALA A 18 19.19 1.31 -16.53
C ALA A 18 20.37 0.90 -15.64
N ILE A 19 20.82 1.80 -14.75
CA ILE A 19 21.88 1.50 -13.76
C ILE A 19 21.39 0.41 -12.79
N GLU A 20 20.19 0.55 -12.22
CA GLU A 20 19.63 -0.44 -11.33
C GLU A 20 19.48 -1.82 -11.98
N ASN A 21 18.99 -1.85 -13.23
CA ASN A 21 18.84 -3.08 -14.00
C ASN A 21 20.20 -3.73 -14.33
N PHE A 22 21.25 -2.93 -14.55
CA PHE A 22 22.58 -3.43 -14.79
C PHE A 22 23.15 -4.15 -13.56
N TYR A 23 23.01 -3.52 -12.38
CA TYR A 23 23.50 -4.11 -11.13
C TYR A 23 22.54 -5.15 -10.53
N LYS A 24 21.31 -5.24 -11.04
CA LYS A 24 20.23 -6.14 -10.53
C LYS A 24 19.94 -5.97 -9.04
N LYS A 25 20.18 -4.79 -8.51
CA LYS A 25 19.98 -4.41 -7.09
C LYS A 25 19.65 -2.93 -7.02
N PRO A 26 18.86 -2.50 -6.01
CA PRO A 26 18.63 -1.08 -5.76
C PRO A 26 19.95 -0.35 -5.56
N GLN A 27 20.07 0.81 -6.16
CA GLN A 27 21.30 1.61 -6.15
C GLN A 27 21.04 2.96 -5.48
N ASP A 28 21.95 3.37 -4.62
CA ASP A 28 22.12 4.75 -4.19
C ASP A 28 23.05 5.45 -5.18
N ILE A 29 22.55 6.50 -5.84
CA ILE A 29 23.24 7.12 -6.97
C ILE A 29 23.52 8.59 -6.66
N GLU A 30 24.80 8.97 -6.69
CA GLU A 30 25.20 10.38 -6.64
C GLU A 30 25.28 10.94 -8.05
N TRP A 31 24.67 12.08 -8.25
CA TRP A 31 24.61 12.72 -9.57
C TRP A 31 24.65 14.23 -9.45
N CYS A 32 25.01 14.91 -10.54
CA CYS A 32 24.88 16.35 -10.68
C CYS A 32 24.45 16.73 -12.10
N VAL A 33 23.95 17.95 -12.25
CA VAL A 33 23.63 18.54 -13.55
C VAL A 33 24.51 19.75 -13.77
N LYS A 34 25.17 19.82 -14.91
CA LYS A 34 25.93 20.97 -15.36
C LYS A 34 25.63 21.26 -16.83
N ASP A 35 25.26 22.48 -17.13
CA ASP A 35 24.92 22.93 -18.48
C ASP A 35 23.86 22.05 -19.19
N GLY A 36 22.85 21.56 -18.43
CA GLY A 36 21.81 20.66 -18.91
C GLY A 36 22.24 19.19 -19.11
N ILE A 37 23.50 18.85 -18.77
CA ILE A 37 24.05 17.50 -18.88
C ILE A 37 24.04 16.84 -17.52
N TRP A 38 23.51 15.59 -17.46
CA TRP A 38 23.47 14.76 -16.27
C TRP A 38 24.76 13.96 -16.12
N TYR A 39 25.42 14.08 -14.99
CA TYR A 39 26.63 13.33 -14.63
C TYR A 39 26.33 12.41 -13.48
N PHE A 40 26.51 11.11 -13.66
CA PHE A 40 26.43 10.10 -12.63
C PHE A 40 27.83 9.92 -12.04
N LEU A 41 28.00 10.31 -10.78
CA LEU A 41 29.30 10.40 -10.14
C LEU A 41 29.70 9.12 -9.42
N GLN A 42 28.72 8.53 -8.75
CA GLN A 42 28.93 7.30 -7.98
C GLN A 42 27.64 6.49 -7.92
N THR A 43 27.77 5.18 -7.89
CA THR A 43 26.67 4.25 -7.58
C THR A 43 27.16 3.21 -6.57
N ARG A 44 26.29 2.87 -5.62
CA ARG A 44 26.52 1.83 -4.62
C ARG A 44 25.24 1.08 -4.30
N PRO A 45 25.29 -0.23 -4.03
CA PRO A 45 24.11 -0.99 -3.65
C PRO A 45 23.50 -0.48 -2.34
N ILE A 46 22.16 -0.38 -2.31
CA ILE A 46 21.44 -0.15 -1.07
C ILE A 46 21.45 -1.46 -0.28
N THR A 47 22.08 -1.46 0.91
CA THR A 47 22.25 -2.65 1.75
C THR A 47 21.14 -2.86 2.77
N THR A 48 20.25 -1.87 2.94
CA THR A 48 19.10 -1.94 3.87
C THR A 48 17.92 -2.77 3.35
N ILE A 49 17.91 -3.05 2.04
CA ILE A 49 16.91 -3.89 1.39
C ILE A 49 17.55 -5.24 1.09
N SER A 50 16.95 -6.34 1.58
CA SER A 50 17.42 -7.68 1.23
C SER A 50 17.14 -8.01 -0.24
N ASP A 51 17.91 -8.93 -0.82
CA ASP A 51 17.68 -9.38 -2.19
C ASP A 51 16.26 -9.97 -2.35
N GLU A 52 15.72 -10.64 -1.33
CA GLU A 52 14.36 -11.19 -1.33
C GLU A 52 13.30 -10.09 -1.38
N GLN A 53 13.45 -9.03 -0.58
CA GLN A 53 12.55 -7.88 -0.59
C GLN A 53 12.58 -7.15 -1.94
N TYR A 54 13.75 -7.05 -2.55
CA TYR A 54 13.88 -6.43 -3.86
C TYR A 54 13.21 -7.27 -4.97
N GLN A 55 13.39 -8.60 -4.96
CA GLN A 55 12.72 -9.49 -5.90
C GLN A 55 11.20 -9.46 -5.74
N GLU A 56 10.70 -9.39 -4.51
CA GLU A 56 9.27 -9.24 -4.24
C GLU A 56 8.74 -7.89 -4.74
N PHE A 57 9.49 -6.82 -4.55
CA PHE A 57 9.16 -5.50 -5.10
C PHE A 57 9.05 -5.55 -6.63
N LEU A 58 10.03 -6.13 -7.33
CA LEU A 58 10.02 -6.29 -8.77
C LEU A 58 8.84 -7.16 -9.25
N TYR A 59 8.50 -8.19 -8.50
CA TYR A 59 7.34 -9.02 -8.77
C TYR A 59 6.05 -8.21 -8.65
N LEU A 60 5.87 -7.45 -7.57
CA LEU A 60 4.71 -6.59 -7.38
C LEU A 60 4.60 -5.50 -8.44
N ASP A 61 5.69 -4.83 -8.79
CA ASP A 61 5.70 -3.81 -9.85
C ASP A 61 5.26 -4.40 -11.21
N ARG A 62 5.54 -5.66 -11.45
CA ARG A 62 5.14 -6.36 -12.68
C ARG A 62 3.68 -6.77 -12.70
N ILE A 63 3.13 -7.24 -11.55
CA ILE A 63 1.77 -7.79 -11.50
C ILE A 63 0.70 -6.76 -11.13
N LEU A 64 1.08 -5.68 -10.44
CA LEU A 64 0.14 -4.65 -10.04
C LEU A 64 -0.22 -3.73 -11.22
N PRO A 65 -1.48 -3.31 -11.34
CA PRO A 65 -1.90 -2.37 -12.37
C PRO A 65 -1.14 -1.06 -12.27
N LYS A 66 -0.49 -0.63 -13.34
CA LYS A 66 0.31 0.61 -13.39
C LYS A 66 -0.50 1.89 -13.16
N ASN A 67 -1.81 1.83 -13.38
CA ASN A 67 -2.72 2.97 -13.24
C ASN A 67 -3.38 3.05 -11.85
N GLU A 68 -3.10 2.10 -10.98
CA GLU A 68 -3.64 2.07 -9.63
C GLU A 68 -2.54 2.41 -8.61
N LYS A 69 -2.93 3.15 -7.56
CA LYS A 69 -2.05 3.45 -6.43
C LYS A 69 -2.38 2.48 -5.30
N PHE A 70 -1.34 1.93 -4.68
CA PHE A 70 -1.44 1.06 -3.53
C PHE A 70 -0.77 1.71 -2.33
N TYR A 71 -1.31 1.50 -1.15
CA TYR A 71 -0.70 1.94 0.09
C TYR A 71 -0.61 0.79 1.07
N PHE A 72 0.58 0.24 1.19
CA PHE A 72 0.93 -0.80 2.14
C PHE A 72 1.65 -0.19 3.32
N ALA A 73 1.23 -0.53 4.53
CA ALA A 73 1.85 -0.06 5.76
C ALA A 73 2.05 -1.21 6.75
N LYS A 74 3.08 -1.10 7.57
CA LYS A 74 3.21 -1.91 8.79
C LYS A 74 2.35 -1.28 9.88
N THR A 75 1.63 -2.10 10.61
CA THR A 75 0.75 -1.71 11.72
C THR A 75 0.99 -2.66 12.90
N GLU A 76 0.22 -2.51 13.96
CA GLU A 76 0.31 -3.36 15.16
C GLU A 76 0.25 -4.86 14.82
N ILE A 77 -0.55 -5.26 13.83
CA ILE A 77 -0.63 -6.67 13.38
C ILE A 77 0.72 -7.11 12.79
N SER A 78 1.36 -6.23 12.02
CA SER A 78 2.68 -6.48 11.43
C SER A 78 3.79 -6.50 12.49
N GLU A 79 3.64 -5.77 13.59
CA GLU A 79 4.58 -5.78 14.71
C GLU A 79 4.46 -7.09 15.50
N ILE A 80 3.24 -7.58 15.71
CA ILE A 80 2.98 -8.85 16.44
C ILE A 80 3.46 -10.05 15.60
N ALA A 81 3.24 -10.03 14.29
CA ALA A 81 3.58 -11.10 13.36
C ALA A 81 4.29 -10.54 12.11
N PRO A 82 5.53 -10.06 12.24
CA PRO A 82 6.23 -9.41 11.13
C PRO A 82 6.49 -10.36 9.95
N ARG A 83 6.80 -11.62 10.25
CA ARG A 83 7.04 -12.69 9.27
C ARG A 83 6.19 -13.91 9.62
N PRO A 84 4.88 -13.86 9.35
CA PRO A 84 3.99 -14.92 9.75
C PRO A 84 4.27 -16.20 8.96
N SER A 85 4.27 -17.34 9.65
CA SER A 85 4.22 -18.63 8.97
C SER A 85 2.89 -18.76 8.21
N SER A 86 2.82 -19.70 7.28
CA SER A 86 1.57 -19.97 6.54
C SER A 86 0.40 -20.30 7.49
N PHE A 87 0.68 -20.96 8.60
CA PHE A 87 -0.33 -21.23 9.64
C PHE A 87 -0.79 -19.94 10.31
N THR A 88 0.16 -19.08 10.76
CA THR A 88 -0.16 -17.80 11.39
C THR A 88 -0.95 -16.89 10.44
N LEU A 89 -0.53 -16.83 9.17
CA LEU A 89 -1.25 -16.05 8.15
C LEU A 89 -2.68 -16.55 7.97
N SER A 90 -2.88 -17.86 7.85
CA SER A 90 -4.22 -18.45 7.70
C SER A 90 -5.12 -18.20 8.93
N LEU A 91 -4.52 -18.12 10.11
CA LEU A 91 -5.25 -17.76 11.33
C LEU A 91 -5.65 -16.28 11.32
N LEU A 92 -4.75 -15.39 10.95
CA LEU A 92 -5.04 -13.96 10.79
C LEU A 92 -6.14 -13.72 9.76
N GLU A 93 -6.08 -14.39 8.62
CA GLU A 93 -7.13 -14.33 7.58
C GLU A 93 -8.49 -14.80 8.11
N LYS A 94 -8.53 -15.81 8.96
CA LYS A 94 -9.78 -16.24 9.63
C LYS A 94 -10.27 -15.21 10.65
N ILE A 95 -9.38 -14.56 11.39
CA ILE A 95 -9.74 -13.56 12.39
C ILE A 95 -10.36 -12.33 11.73
N TYR A 96 -9.72 -11.83 10.67
CA TYR A 96 -10.14 -10.62 9.95
C TYR A 96 -11.09 -10.89 8.78
N GLY A 97 -11.26 -12.14 8.42
CA GLY A 97 -12.08 -12.58 7.29
C GLY A 97 -13.59 -12.60 7.57
N PRO A 98 -14.35 -13.03 6.57
CA PRO A 98 -15.80 -13.20 6.70
C PRO A 98 -16.14 -14.18 7.82
N ASN A 99 -17.14 -13.83 8.63
CA ASN A 99 -17.60 -14.59 9.79
C ASN A 99 -16.56 -14.76 10.93
N GLY A 100 -15.43 -14.08 10.82
CA GLY A 100 -14.39 -14.07 11.85
C GLY A 100 -14.79 -13.28 13.10
N PRO A 101 -13.98 -13.38 14.18
CA PRO A 101 -14.19 -12.65 15.43
C PRO A 101 -14.36 -11.15 15.23
N ILE A 102 -13.55 -10.53 14.38
CA ILE A 102 -13.59 -9.08 14.11
C ILE A 102 -14.95 -8.69 13.54
N GLN A 103 -15.46 -9.43 12.55
CA GLN A 103 -16.77 -9.15 12.00
C GLN A 103 -17.89 -9.29 13.07
N LYS A 104 -17.76 -10.26 13.97
CA LYS A 104 -18.73 -10.46 15.07
C LYS A 104 -18.74 -9.27 16.02
N VAL A 105 -17.56 -8.73 16.37
CA VAL A 105 -17.43 -7.52 17.20
C VAL A 105 -18.11 -6.33 16.53
N TYR A 106 -17.78 -6.04 15.28
CA TYR A 106 -18.43 -4.94 14.55
C TYR A 106 -19.95 -5.13 14.42
N LYS A 107 -20.39 -6.37 14.18
CA LYS A 107 -21.82 -6.68 14.13
C LYS A 107 -22.52 -6.40 15.47
N LYS A 108 -21.89 -6.71 16.61
CA LYS A 108 -22.43 -6.40 17.95
C LYS A 108 -22.71 -4.89 18.11
N HIS A 109 -21.83 -4.06 17.58
CA HIS A 109 -21.98 -2.59 17.55
C HIS A 109 -22.80 -2.09 16.34
N LYS A 110 -23.44 -3.00 15.59
CA LYS A 110 -24.26 -2.69 14.40
C LYS A 110 -23.45 -2.01 13.28
N ILE A 111 -22.12 -2.16 13.26
CA ILE A 111 -21.23 -1.66 12.22
C ILE A 111 -21.13 -2.73 11.12
N SER A 112 -21.26 -2.32 9.87
CA SER A 112 -21.08 -3.20 8.73
C SER A 112 -19.58 -3.36 8.47
N TYR A 113 -19.09 -4.59 8.45
CA TYR A 113 -17.71 -4.93 8.16
C TYR A 113 -17.63 -5.80 6.90
N PHE A 114 -16.81 -5.38 5.95
CA PHE A 114 -16.64 -6.01 4.66
C PHE A 114 -15.18 -6.40 4.48
N SER A 115 -14.78 -7.57 4.93
CA SER A 115 -13.42 -8.04 4.70
C SER A 115 -13.13 -8.15 3.20
N LYS A 116 -12.04 -7.54 2.76
CA LYS A 116 -11.56 -7.56 1.37
C LYS A 116 -10.13 -8.11 1.24
N GLY A 117 -9.64 -8.85 2.25
CA GLY A 117 -8.32 -9.44 2.20
C GLY A 117 -7.21 -8.38 2.22
N PHE A 118 -7.19 -7.53 3.22
CA PHE A 118 -6.22 -6.44 3.37
C PHE A 118 -4.85 -6.87 3.91
N LEU A 119 -4.69 -8.12 4.30
CA LEU A 119 -3.39 -8.68 4.68
C LEU A 119 -2.57 -9.00 3.43
N LYS A 120 -1.33 -8.50 3.35
CA LYS A 120 -0.42 -8.71 2.22
C LYS A 120 0.95 -9.14 2.71
N ILE A 121 1.53 -10.11 2.03
CA ILE A 121 2.94 -10.49 2.25
C ILE A 121 3.78 -9.90 1.15
N ILE A 122 4.77 -9.12 1.55
CA ILE A 122 5.71 -8.44 0.65
C ILE A 122 7.12 -8.67 1.20
N GLY A 123 7.99 -9.31 0.43
CA GLY A 123 9.34 -9.63 0.86
C GLY A 123 9.39 -10.48 2.15
N ASN A 124 8.49 -11.46 2.27
CA ASN A 124 8.33 -12.32 3.44
C ASN A 124 7.92 -11.57 4.74
N GLU A 125 7.43 -10.34 4.62
CA GLU A 125 6.93 -9.54 5.74
C GLU A 125 5.45 -9.19 5.57
N LEU A 126 4.74 -9.08 6.71
CA LEU A 126 3.32 -8.76 6.71
C LEU A 126 3.11 -7.25 6.58
N TYR A 127 2.31 -6.87 5.62
CA TYR A 127 1.82 -5.51 5.40
C TYR A 127 0.30 -5.47 5.41
N ILE A 128 -0.23 -4.31 5.66
CA ILE A 128 -1.66 -4.02 5.59
C ILE A 128 -1.92 -3.14 4.38
N ASP A 129 -2.78 -3.59 3.48
CA ASP A 129 -3.35 -2.77 2.43
C ASP A 129 -4.34 -1.78 3.06
N LYS A 130 -3.91 -0.54 3.26
CA LYS A 130 -4.68 0.49 3.98
C LYS A 130 -5.95 0.90 3.23
N GLU A 131 -5.95 0.80 1.92
CA GLU A 131 -7.14 1.07 1.11
C GLU A 131 -8.20 -0.03 1.33
N ALA A 132 -7.79 -1.30 1.28
CA ALA A 132 -8.68 -2.43 1.51
C ALA A 132 -9.18 -2.48 2.96
N GLU A 133 -8.32 -2.17 3.93
CA GLU A 133 -8.67 -2.08 5.35
C GLU A 133 -9.73 -1.00 5.58
N LEU A 134 -9.49 0.22 5.09
CA LEU A 134 -10.43 1.33 5.22
C LEU A 134 -11.79 1.00 4.61
N LYS A 135 -11.79 0.46 3.39
CA LYS A 135 -13.02 0.04 2.70
C LYS A 135 -13.76 -1.10 3.40
N SER A 136 -13.09 -1.86 4.26
CA SER A 136 -13.74 -2.89 5.06
C SER A 136 -14.75 -2.30 6.06
N ILE A 137 -14.54 -1.06 6.52
CA ILE A 137 -15.42 -0.37 7.47
C ILE A 137 -16.13 0.81 6.79
N LEU A 138 -15.44 1.54 5.94
CA LEU A 138 -15.89 2.76 5.29
C LEU A 138 -15.83 2.61 3.76
N PRO A 139 -16.73 1.84 3.13
CA PRO A 139 -16.63 1.43 1.73
C PRO A 139 -16.63 2.59 0.71
N SER A 140 -17.05 3.79 1.10
CA SER A 140 -17.06 4.98 0.23
C SER A 140 -15.83 5.89 0.43
N TYR A 141 -14.95 5.56 1.37
CA TYR A 141 -13.70 6.31 1.57
C TYR A 141 -12.57 5.70 0.76
N SER A 142 -11.62 6.56 0.38
CA SER A 142 -10.33 6.16 -0.18
C SER A 142 -9.21 6.75 0.65
N TYR A 143 -8.25 5.93 1.03
CA TYR A 143 -7.06 6.35 1.74
C TYR A 143 -6.08 7.09 0.82
N LEU A 144 -6.01 6.67 -0.43
CA LEU A 144 -5.11 7.21 -1.44
C LEU A 144 -5.59 8.54 -2.03
N ASN A 145 -6.91 8.70 -2.10
CA ASN A 145 -7.54 9.93 -2.54
C ASN A 145 -8.23 10.53 -1.31
N ALA A 146 -7.61 11.51 -0.67
CA ALA A 146 -8.17 12.22 0.49
C ALA A 146 -9.56 12.86 0.22
N ASN A 147 -10.08 12.70 -0.99
CA ASN A 147 -11.40 13.11 -1.40
C ASN A 147 -12.39 11.98 -1.15
N LEU A 148 -13.48 12.31 -0.46
CA LEU A 148 -14.75 11.63 -0.58
C LEU A 148 -15.14 11.66 -2.07
N ASN A 149 -14.72 10.65 -2.82
CA ASN A 149 -15.26 10.43 -4.14
C ASN A 149 -16.34 9.34 -3.99
N PRO A 150 -17.58 9.72 -3.67
CA PRO A 150 -18.67 8.79 -3.77
C PRO A 150 -18.73 8.46 -5.26
N ALA A 151 -18.26 7.29 -5.65
CA ALA A 151 -18.68 6.73 -6.91
C ALA A 151 -20.21 6.76 -6.86
N PHE A 152 -20.82 7.66 -7.59
CA PHE A 152 -22.28 7.89 -7.62
C PHE A 152 -23.07 6.60 -7.94
N SER A 153 -22.41 5.58 -8.44
CA SER A 153 -22.93 4.24 -8.65
C SER A 153 -23.17 3.40 -7.38
N GLN A 154 -22.79 3.90 -6.18
CA GLN A 154 -22.93 3.13 -4.93
C GLN A 154 -23.56 3.95 -3.80
N PHE A 155 -24.77 4.50 -4.02
CA PHE A 155 -25.58 5.10 -2.95
C PHE A 155 -25.66 4.22 -1.68
N THR A 156 -25.72 2.91 -1.86
CA THR A 156 -25.73 1.94 -0.76
C THR A 156 -24.42 1.97 0.06
N GLY A 157 -23.28 2.22 -0.59
CA GLY A 157 -21.97 2.33 0.07
C GLY A 157 -21.86 3.60 0.91
N LEU A 158 -22.29 4.75 0.38
CA LEU A 158 -22.29 6.03 1.09
C LEU A 158 -23.16 5.97 2.35
N PHE A 159 -24.39 5.45 2.23
CA PHE A 159 -25.29 5.31 3.37
C PHE A 159 -24.71 4.39 4.47
N LYS A 160 -24.07 3.28 4.08
CA LYS A 160 -23.38 2.37 5.02
C LYS A 160 -22.21 3.07 5.68
N THR A 161 -21.42 3.84 4.93
CA THR A 161 -20.29 4.62 5.45
C THR A 161 -20.75 5.63 6.49
N LEU A 162 -21.74 6.47 6.19
CA LEU A 162 -22.26 7.46 7.12
C LEU A 162 -22.83 6.82 8.40
N LYS A 163 -23.55 5.71 8.24
CA LYS A 163 -24.07 4.96 9.36
C LYS A 163 -22.95 4.35 10.24
N ASN A 164 -21.87 3.87 9.63
CA ASN A 164 -20.72 3.35 10.36
C ASN A 164 -19.97 4.47 11.08
N ILE A 165 -19.74 5.62 10.47
CA ILE A 165 -19.12 6.80 11.11
C ILE A 165 -19.91 7.23 12.34
N TYR A 166 -21.22 7.38 12.21
CA TYR A 166 -22.09 7.74 13.33
C TYR A 166 -21.95 6.76 14.50
N ARG A 167 -21.88 5.47 14.21
CA ARG A 167 -21.77 4.42 15.23
C ARG A 167 -20.38 4.34 15.86
N LEU A 168 -19.31 4.51 15.08
CA LEU A 168 -17.94 4.58 15.57
C LEU A 168 -17.78 5.77 16.53
N ASN A 169 -18.28 6.95 16.16
CA ASN A 169 -18.25 8.12 17.05
C ASN A 169 -18.98 7.88 18.37
N LYS A 170 -20.08 7.12 18.35
CA LYS A 170 -20.82 6.80 19.58
C LYS A 170 -20.03 5.86 20.51
N ILE A 171 -19.28 4.90 19.94
CA ILE A 171 -18.46 3.95 20.73
C ILE A 171 -17.26 4.66 21.36
N SER A 172 -16.68 5.66 20.69
CA SER A 172 -15.52 6.39 21.21
C SER A 172 -15.86 7.36 22.36
N LEU A 173 -17.14 7.54 22.68
CA LEU A 173 -17.63 8.40 23.75
C LEU A 173 -18.09 7.60 24.99
N GLU A 174 -18.13 6.27 24.91
CA GLU A 174 -18.36 5.33 26.02
C GLU A 174 -17.02 4.77 26.53
#